data_f56e59402617f9b557fdb1c82d9ae725
#
_entry.id   f56e59402617f9b557fdb1c82d9ae725
#
_cell.length_a   1.000
_cell.length_b   1.000
_cell.length_c   1.000
_cell.angle_alpha   90.00
_cell.angle_beta   90.00
_cell.angle_gamma   90.00
#
_symmetry.space_group_name_H-M   'P 1'
#
loop_
_entity.id
_entity.type
_entity.pdbx_description
1 polymer ?
#
loop_
_entity_poly.entity_id
_entity_poly.type
_entity_poly.pdbx_seq_one_letter_code
_entity_poly.pdbx_strand_id
1 'polypeptide(L)'
;MSCNTYEEQVKDIKCDKCENNCPINDYRKYSETKFGKTCKRCLNELDKTRKKNLRQKKAETTFVKCEKCQEEKALKCFAKLKKFYKKKICVSCYPKFLTEQKTEWCKKEHNTNMNYGIKKSLAARLRAVLVKNDSTMNYIGCNIPYLREWFEYNFTSEMNWDNYGSYWSIDHIIPVCKFDLTVEDEKLKCCNWSNLMPVTIKYNSSKKEIDMEQINKVVDSLEKFKEEGSTTKWFSCEFILNKELALMKEK
;
A
#
# COMPACT_ATOMS: atom_id res chain seq x y z
N MET A 1 9.76 51.14 -53.91
CA MET A 1 10.91 50.36 -53.44
C MET A 1 10.42 48.96 -53.21
N SER A 2 10.63 48.06 -54.15
CA SER A 2 10.22 46.64 -54.08
C SER A 2 11.30 45.86 -53.35
N CYS A 3 10.94 45.30 -52.19
CA CYS A 3 11.83 44.45 -51.43
C CYS A 3 11.83 43.06 -52.08
N ASN A 4 12.90 42.74 -52.81
CA ASN A 4 13.14 41.41 -53.34
C ASN A 4 13.61 40.51 -52.18
N THR A 5 12.70 39.68 -51.68
CA THR A 5 13.06 38.55 -50.81
C THR A 5 13.61 37.43 -51.69
N TYR A 6 14.93 37.27 -51.70
CA TYR A 6 15.55 36.03 -52.23
C TYR A 6 15.19 34.87 -51.31
N GLU A 7 14.20 34.08 -51.70
CA GLU A 7 14.04 32.76 -51.15
C GLU A 7 15.21 31.89 -51.62
N GLU A 8 16.16 31.61 -50.76
CA GLU A 8 17.19 30.59 -50.96
C GLU A 8 16.46 29.24 -51.14
N GLN A 9 16.41 28.73 -52.37
CA GLN A 9 15.87 27.40 -52.64
C GLN A 9 16.75 26.38 -51.91
N VAL A 10 16.27 25.86 -50.79
CA VAL A 10 16.91 24.79 -50.05
C VAL A 10 16.88 23.53 -50.93
N LYS A 11 18.06 23.14 -51.43
CA LYS A 11 18.21 21.94 -52.24
C LYS A 11 17.88 20.71 -51.37
N ASP A 12 16.83 19.99 -51.73
CA ASP A 12 16.50 18.72 -51.12
C ASP A 12 17.38 17.60 -51.68
N ILE A 13 17.87 16.72 -50.81
CA ILE A 13 18.67 15.55 -51.18
C ILE A 13 17.92 14.29 -50.74
N LYS A 14 17.92 13.27 -51.60
CA LYS A 14 17.33 11.96 -51.28
C LYS A 14 18.20 11.22 -50.26
N CYS A 15 17.61 10.84 -49.15
CA CYS A 15 18.30 10.03 -48.10
C CYS A 15 18.39 8.56 -48.55
N ASP A 16 19.58 7.99 -48.53
CA ASP A 16 19.82 6.58 -48.89
C ASP A 16 19.22 5.56 -47.91
N LYS A 17 18.77 6.01 -46.72
CA LYS A 17 18.21 5.15 -45.70
C LYS A 17 16.65 5.17 -45.63
N CYS A 18 16.02 6.34 -45.66
CA CYS A 18 14.55 6.46 -45.62
C CYS A 18 13.95 6.77 -47.00
N GLU A 19 14.79 6.98 -48.03
CA GLU A 19 14.43 7.29 -49.41
C GLU A 19 13.62 8.59 -49.60
N ASN A 20 13.40 9.33 -48.51
CA ASN A 20 12.71 10.61 -48.59
C ASN A 20 13.65 11.73 -49.00
N ASN A 21 13.10 12.72 -49.70
CA ASN A 21 13.81 13.97 -49.93
C ASN A 21 13.81 14.79 -48.64
N CYS A 22 14.97 15.17 -48.19
CA CYS A 22 15.18 15.93 -46.97
C CYS A 22 15.98 17.20 -47.28
N PRO A 23 15.74 18.32 -46.60
CA PRO A 23 16.51 19.53 -46.74
C PRO A 23 18.02 19.30 -46.51
N ILE A 24 18.88 19.95 -47.29
CA ILE A 24 20.33 19.78 -47.18
C ILE A 24 20.86 20.02 -45.76
N ASN A 25 20.20 20.88 -45.00
CA ASN A 25 20.53 21.20 -43.61
C ASN A 25 20.29 19.99 -42.64
N ASP A 26 19.53 19.01 -43.06
CA ASP A 26 19.29 17.77 -42.33
C ASP A 26 20.39 16.73 -42.52
N TYR A 27 21.40 17.04 -43.29
CA TYR A 27 22.58 16.18 -43.49
C TYR A 27 23.79 16.69 -42.72
N ARG A 28 24.76 15.77 -42.42
CA ARG A 28 26.03 16.17 -41.86
C ARG A 28 26.87 16.82 -42.96
N LYS A 29 27.38 18.01 -42.72
CA LYS A 29 28.29 18.71 -43.60
C LYS A 29 29.75 18.24 -43.29
N TYR A 30 30.44 17.76 -44.27
CA TYR A 30 31.86 17.34 -44.18
C TYR A 30 32.83 18.40 -44.74
N SER A 31 32.39 19.19 -45.73
CA SER A 31 33.10 20.31 -46.31
C SER A 31 32.07 21.27 -46.89
N GLU A 32 32.51 22.42 -47.43
CA GLU A 32 31.60 23.39 -48.03
C GLU A 32 30.67 22.84 -49.11
N THR A 33 31.15 21.82 -49.83
CA THR A 33 30.41 21.18 -50.95
C THR A 33 30.01 19.74 -50.70
N LYS A 34 30.46 19.12 -49.59
CA LYS A 34 30.22 17.69 -49.33
C LYS A 34 29.32 17.43 -48.13
N PHE A 35 28.20 16.80 -48.39
CA PHE A 35 27.22 16.39 -47.40
C PHE A 35 27.18 14.86 -47.28
N GLY A 36 26.68 14.37 -46.15
CA GLY A 36 26.41 12.94 -45.95
C GLY A 36 25.27 12.46 -46.84
N LYS A 37 25.21 11.17 -47.10
CA LYS A 37 24.15 10.51 -47.87
C LYS A 37 22.92 10.15 -47.03
N THR A 38 23.07 10.10 -45.73
CA THR A 38 22.00 9.73 -44.78
C THR A 38 21.62 10.92 -43.94
N CYS A 39 20.31 11.22 -43.80
CA CYS A 39 19.81 12.34 -43.03
C CYS A 39 20.06 12.17 -41.53
N LYS A 40 20.17 13.25 -40.78
CA LYS A 40 20.44 13.28 -39.32
C LYS A 40 19.46 12.42 -38.52
N ARG A 41 18.18 12.39 -38.91
CA ARG A 41 17.15 11.55 -38.27
C ARG A 41 17.51 10.06 -38.39
N CYS A 42 17.83 9.57 -39.58
CA CYS A 42 18.23 8.19 -39.81
C CYS A 42 19.54 7.85 -39.13
N LEU A 43 20.52 8.75 -39.13
CA LEU A 43 21.78 8.55 -38.38
C LEU A 43 21.54 8.43 -36.87
N ASN A 44 20.66 9.24 -36.29
CA ASN A 44 20.32 9.15 -34.88
C ASN A 44 19.64 7.81 -34.54
N GLU A 45 18.76 7.31 -35.41
CA GLU A 45 18.11 6.00 -35.23
C GLU A 45 19.14 4.84 -35.35
N LEU A 46 20.06 4.91 -36.30
CA LEU A 46 21.15 3.94 -36.40
C LEU A 46 22.05 3.95 -35.16
N ASP A 47 22.39 5.13 -34.65
CA ASP A 47 23.19 5.27 -33.41
C ASP A 47 22.44 4.74 -32.19
N LYS A 48 21.13 4.99 -32.07
CA LYS A 48 20.29 4.42 -31.01
C LYS A 48 20.30 2.89 -31.08
N THR A 49 20.10 2.34 -32.25
CA THR A 49 20.07 0.89 -32.48
C THR A 49 21.44 0.26 -32.17
N ARG A 50 22.53 0.87 -32.64
CA ARG A 50 23.88 0.43 -32.33
C ARG A 50 24.17 0.44 -30.83
N LYS A 51 23.82 1.51 -30.14
CA LYS A 51 23.97 1.61 -28.68
C LYS A 51 23.14 0.59 -27.94
N LYS A 52 21.92 0.31 -28.42
CA LYS A 52 21.03 -0.73 -27.87
C LYS A 52 21.68 -2.12 -28.02
N ASN A 53 22.11 -2.47 -29.20
CA ASN A 53 22.76 -3.76 -29.49
C ASN A 53 24.05 -3.96 -28.67
N LEU A 54 24.88 -2.92 -28.56
CA LEU A 54 26.09 -2.97 -27.74
C LEU A 54 25.80 -3.21 -26.25
N ARG A 55 24.77 -2.53 -25.72
CA ARG A 55 24.30 -2.73 -24.34
C ARG A 55 23.76 -4.14 -24.13
N GLN A 56 23.00 -4.67 -25.11
CA GLN A 56 22.46 -6.02 -25.04
C GLN A 56 23.63 -7.06 -25.07
N LYS A 57 24.56 -6.95 -25.98
CA LYS A 57 25.75 -7.81 -26.06
C LYS A 57 26.54 -7.77 -24.75
N LYS A 58 26.77 -6.58 -24.19
CA LYS A 58 27.46 -6.43 -22.90
C LYS A 58 26.69 -7.11 -21.77
N ALA A 59 25.33 -7.01 -21.75
CA ALA A 59 24.50 -7.63 -20.73
C ALA A 59 24.48 -9.16 -20.83
N GLU A 60 24.71 -9.72 -22.00
CA GLU A 60 24.79 -11.17 -22.24
C GLU A 60 26.15 -11.76 -21.91
N THR A 61 27.21 -10.98 -22.11
CA THR A 61 28.62 -11.44 -21.90
C THR A 61 29.16 -11.14 -20.51
N THR A 62 28.48 -10.28 -19.71
CA THR A 62 28.90 -9.98 -18.34
C THR A 62 28.17 -10.90 -17.38
N PHE A 63 28.93 -11.69 -16.61
CA PHE A 63 28.40 -12.57 -15.57
C PHE A 63 28.53 -11.89 -14.19
N VAL A 64 27.52 -12.09 -13.33
CA VAL A 64 27.49 -11.56 -11.99
C VAL A 64 26.95 -12.63 -11.05
N LYS A 65 27.58 -12.79 -9.89
CA LYS A 65 27.12 -13.72 -8.85
C LYS A 65 25.90 -13.16 -8.12
N CYS A 66 24.83 -13.95 -8.02
CA CYS A 66 23.65 -13.58 -7.28
C CYS A 66 23.89 -13.73 -5.78
N GLU A 67 23.64 -12.68 -5.00
CA GLU A 67 23.80 -12.70 -3.54
C GLU A 67 22.83 -13.68 -2.82
N LYS A 68 21.72 -14.09 -3.48
CA LYS A 68 20.73 -14.96 -2.88
C LYS A 68 20.92 -16.44 -3.20
N CYS A 69 21.09 -16.81 -4.49
CA CYS A 69 21.30 -18.21 -4.87
C CYS A 69 22.77 -18.57 -5.07
N GLN A 70 23.68 -17.59 -4.96
CA GLN A 70 25.13 -17.76 -5.14
C GLN A 70 25.58 -18.23 -6.54
N GLU A 71 24.66 -18.32 -7.50
CA GLU A 71 24.95 -18.72 -8.87
C GLU A 71 25.44 -17.53 -9.71
N GLU A 72 26.39 -17.78 -10.61
CA GLU A 72 26.80 -16.82 -11.61
C GLU A 72 25.80 -16.81 -12.78
N LYS A 73 25.26 -15.65 -13.08
CA LYS A 73 24.28 -15.45 -14.15
C LYS A 73 24.65 -14.25 -15.00
N ALA A 74 24.24 -14.27 -16.27
CA ALA A 74 24.42 -13.13 -17.14
C ALA A 74 23.73 -11.89 -16.59
N LEU A 75 24.32 -10.72 -16.78
CA LEU A 75 23.79 -9.45 -16.25
C LEU A 75 22.34 -9.17 -16.66
N LYS A 76 21.88 -9.70 -17.81
CA LYS A 76 20.48 -9.63 -18.25
C LYS A 76 19.50 -10.31 -17.30
N CYS A 77 19.96 -11.27 -16.49
CA CYS A 77 19.15 -11.98 -15.50
C CYS A 77 18.96 -11.20 -14.19
N PHE A 78 19.44 -9.97 -14.10
CA PHE A 78 19.27 -9.11 -12.93
C PHE A 78 18.30 -7.96 -13.22
N ALA A 79 17.43 -7.66 -12.29
CA ALA A 79 16.40 -6.63 -12.45
C ALA A 79 17.03 -5.23 -12.61
N LYS A 80 16.59 -4.48 -13.63
CA LYS A 80 16.98 -3.08 -13.88
C LYS A 80 16.22 -2.12 -12.97
N LEU A 81 16.28 -2.28 -11.67
CA LEU A 81 15.59 -1.41 -10.74
C LEU A 81 16.41 -0.16 -10.42
N LYS A 82 15.96 1.00 -10.90
CA LYS A 82 16.63 2.31 -10.77
C LYS A 82 17.06 2.71 -9.34
N LYS A 83 16.50 2.11 -8.31
CA LYS A 83 16.75 2.45 -6.90
C LYS A 83 17.54 1.38 -6.10
N PHE A 84 17.72 0.16 -6.62
CA PHE A 84 18.25 -0.97 -5.84
C PHE A 84 19.49 -1.65 -6.42
N TYR A 85 20.32 -0.92 -7.16
CA TYR A 85 21.60 -1.44 -7.69
C TYR A 85 22.62 -1.87 -6.63
N LYS A 86 22.32 -1.66 -5.34
CA LYS A 86 23.24 -2.05 -4.25
C LYS A 86 23.22 -3.55 -3.94
N LYS A 87 22.17 -4.29 -4.33
CA LYS A 87 22.08 -5.75 -4.11
C LYS A 87 21.98 -6.49 -5.45
N LYS A 88 22.93 -7.38 -5.71
CA LYS A 88 23.00 -8.18 -6.93
C LYS A 88 22.10 -9.40 -6.79
N ILE A 89 20.79 -9.25 -6.96
CA ILE A 89 19.80 -10.34 -6.86
C ILE A 89 19.20 -10.61 -8.23
N CYS A 90 19.24 -11.84 -8.69
CA CYS A 90 18.70 -12.24 -9.99
C CYS A 90 17.17 -12.20 -10.00
N VAL A 91 16.56 -12.09 -11.20
CA VAL A 91 15.11 -11.96 -11.39
C VAL A 91 14.34 -13.10 -10.75
N SER A 92 14.84 -14.33 -10.79
CA SER A 92 14.20 -15.50 -10.18
C SER A 92 14.20 -15.47 -8.64
N CYS A 93 15.25 -14.90 -8.02
CA CYS A 93 15.33 -14.75 -6.56
C CYS A 93 14.62 -13.50 -6.03
N TYR A 94 14.38 -12.51 -6.89
CA TYR A 94 13.90 -11.19 -6.49
C TYR A 94 12.53 -11.21 -5.83
N PRO A 95 11.49 -11.95 -6.29
CA PRO A 95 10.20 -12.02 -5.62
C PRO A 95 10.30 -12.54 -4.18
N LYS A 96 11.08 -13.63 -3.99
CA LYS A 96 11.31 -14.20 -2.64
C LYS A 96 12.06 -13.21 -1.74
N PHE A 97 13.07 -12.54 -2.26
CA PHE A 97 13.80 -11.49 -1.53
C PHE A 97 12.87 -10.34 -1.08
N LEU A 98 11.98 -9.84 -1.97
CA LEU A 98 11.02 -8.80 -1.61
C LEU A 98 10.05 -9.27 -0.52
N THR A 99 9.58 -10.51 -0.60
CA THR A 99 8.69 -11.08 0.41
C THR A 99 9.38 -11.16 1.76
N GLU A 100 10.63 -11.62 1.81
CA GLU A 100 11.42 -11.70 3.04
C GLU A 100 11.64 -10.30 3.66
N GLN A 101 12.03 -9.31 2.83
CA GLN A 101 12.22 -7.92 3.29
C GLN A 101 10.92 -7.32 3.85
N LYS A 102 9.79 -7.57 3.16
CA LYS A 102 8.48 -7.12 3.63
C LYS A 102 8.09 -7.79 4.94
N THR A 103 8.33 -9.10 5.06
CA THR A 103 8.02 -9.85 6.27
C THR A 103 8.86 -9.37 7.46
N GLU A 104 10.16 -9.14 7.25
CA GLU A 104 11.07 -8.62 8.26
C GLU A 104 10.66 -7.21 8.72
N TRP A 105 10.36 -6.33 7.76
CA TRP A 105 9.83 -4.99 8.05
C TRP A 105 8.52 -5.06 8.83
N CYS A 106 7.56 -5.90 8.41
CA CYS A 106 6.28 -6.08 9.12
C CYS A 106 6.49 -6.58 10.55
N LYS A 107 7.41 -7.53 10.77
CA LYS A 107 7.74 -8.01 12.13
C LYS A 107 8.34 -6.91 12.99
N LYS A 108 9.30 -6.16 12.45
CA LYS A 108 9.91 -5.02 13.15
C LYS A 108 8.84 -3.98 13.50
N GLU A 109 8.02 -3.57 12.53
CA GLU A 109 6.98 -2.58 12.73
C GLU A 109 5.93 -3.04 13.74
N HIS A 110 5.54 -4.32 13.71
CA HIS A 110 4.61 -4.89 14.69
C HIS A 110 5.16 -4.81 16.12
N ASN A 111 6.46 -5.03 16.30
CA ASN A 111 7.07 -5.03 17.61
C ASN A 111 7.42 -3.62 18.15
N THR A 112 7.59 -2.64 17.24
CA THR A 112 8.02 -1.28 17.63
C THR A 112 6.89 -0.24 17.53
N ASN A 113 5.84 -0.51 16.74
CA ASN A 113 4.73 0.40 16.51
C ASN A 113 3.40 -0.25 16.92
N MET A 114 2.97 0.05 18.13
CA MET A 114 1.74 -0.47 18.72
C MET A 114 0.50 -0.21 17.85
N ASN A 115 0.37 0.99 17.28
CA ASN A 115 -0.75 1.33 16.39
C ASN A 115 -0.77 0.43 15.14
N TYR A 116 0.40 0.05 14.62
CA TYR A 116 0.50 -0.90 13.52
C TYR A 116 0.06 -2.31 13.93
N GLY A 117 0.46 -2.75 15.12
CA GLY A 117 0.04 -4.03 15.71
C GLY A 117 -1.48 -4.13 15.87
N ILE A 118 -2.10 -3.12 16.47
CA ILE A 118 -3.56 -3.02 16.63
C ILE A 118 -4.27 -3.09 15.26
N LYS A 119 -3.85 -2.25 14.30
CA LYS A 119 -4.41 -2.24 12.95
C LYS A 119 -4.33 -3.61 12.28
N LYS A 120 -3.23 -4.34 12.42
CA LYS A 120 -3.06 -5.68 11.86
C LYS A 120 -3.94 -6.72 12.52
N SER A 121 -4.05 -6.69 13.84
CA SER A 121 -4.92 -7.57 14.62
C SER A 121 -6.38 -7.39 14.21
N LEU A 122 -6.88 -6.15 14.18
CA LEU A 122 -8.22 -5.83 13.72
C LEU A 122 -8.46 -6.26 12.28
N ALA A 123 -7.53 -5.98 11.36
CA ALA A 123 -7.64 -6.40 9.97
C ALA A 123 -7.70 -7.93 9.80
N ALA A 124 -7.02 -8.69 10.65
CA ALA A 124 -7.09 -10.15 10.65
C ALA A 124 -8.45 -10.65 11.15
N ARG A 125 -8.96 -10.09 12.26
CA ARG A 125 -10.29 -10.42 12.81
C ARG A 125 -11.40 -10.10 11.82
N LEU A 126 -11.39 -8.91 11.23
CA LEU A 126 -12.41 -8.51 10.24
C LEU A 126 -12.38 -9.40 8.99
N ARG A 127 -11.20 -9.87 8.55
CA ARG A 127 -11.11 -10.82 7.42
C ARG A 127 -11.69 -12.21 7.75
N ALA A 128 -11.62 -12.62 9.00
CA ALA A 128 -12.20 -13.90 9.43
C ALA A 128 -13.73 -13.85 9.47
N VAL A 129 -14.31 -12.67 9.66
CA VAL A 129 -15.75 -12.46 9.86
C VAL A 129 -16.44 -11.91 8.61
N LEU A 130 -15.75 -11.07 7.83
CA LEU A 130 -16.33 -10.32 6.72
C LEU A 130 -15.64 -10.60 5.39
N VAL A 131 -16.44 -10.73 4.32
CA VAL A 131 -16.00 -10.41 2.97
C VAL A 131 -16.04 -8.88 2.87
N LYS A 132 -14.85 -8.24 2.88
CA LYS A 132 -14.74 -6.79 2.91
C LYS A 132 -14.85 -6.18 1.53
N ASN A 133 -15.65 -5.12 1.43
CA ASN A 133 -15.72 -4.26 0.26
C ASN A 133 -14.90 -2.97 0.42
N ASP A 134 -14.42 -2.66 1.64
CA ASP A 134 -13.75 -1.40 1.97
C ASP A 134 -12.57 -1.59 2.95
N SER A 135 -11.93 -0.47 3.34
CA SER A 135 -10.81 -0.46 4.27
C SER A 135 -11.24 -0.86 5.70
N THR A 136 -10.31 -1.45 6.46
CA THR A 136 -10.55 -1.80 7.87
C THR A 136 -11.01 -0.58 8.70
N MET A 137 -10.46 0.60 8.41
CA MET A 137 -10.76 1.80 9.20
C MET A 137 -12.17 2.33 8.95
N ASN A 138 -12.70 2.15 7.77
CA ASN A 138 -14.08 2.53 7.46
C ASN A 138 -15.07 1.67 8.26
N TYR A 139 -14.82 0.37 8.38
CA TYR A 139 -15.65 -0.50 9.23
C TYR A 139 -15.52 -0.17 10.73
N ILE A 140 -14.33 0.16 11.19
CA ILE A 140 -14.11 0.55 12.59
C ILE A 140 -14.74 1.91 12.91
N GLY A 141 -14.82 2.82 11.94
CA GLY A 141 -15.44 4.14 12.09
C GLY A 141 -14.60 5.15 12.89
N CYS A 142 -13.33 4.86 13.19
CA CYS A 142 -12.40 5.80 13.81
C CYS A 142 -10.95 5.52 13.42
N ASN A 143 -10.03 6.43 13.76
CA ASN A 143 -8.60 6.21 13.57
C ASN A 143 -8.01 5.35 14.70
N ILE A 144 -6.80 4.81 14.48
CA ILE A 144 -6.16 3.92 15.47
C ILE A 144 -5.77 4.63 16.77
N PRO A 145 -5.27 5.87 16.79
CA PRO A 145 -5.02 6.59 18.03
C PRO A 145 -6.27 6.72 18.91
N TYR A 146 -7.41 7.15 18.34
CA TYR A 146 -8.68 7.25 19.05
C TYR A 146 -9.16 5.90 19.60
N LEU A 147 -9.09 4.82 18.79
CA LEU A 147 -9.43 3.47 19.23
C LEU A 147 -8.53 2.99 20.37
N ARG A 148 -7.26 3.36 20.33
CA ARG A 148 -6.30 3.06 21.38
C ARG A 148 -6.64 3.78 22.69
N GLU A 149 -6.96 5.08 22.64
CA GLU A 149 -7.41 5.86 23.78
C GLU A 149 -8.68 5.23 24.39
N TRP A 150 -9.63 4.79 23.55
CA TRP A 150 -10.84 4.08 23.99
C TRP A 150 -10.51 2.78 24.75
N PHE A 151 -9.58 1.98 24.24
CA PHE A 151 -9.18 0.74 24.96
C PHE A 151 -8.46 1.06 26.25
N GLU A 152 -7.53 2.00 26.26
CA GLU A 152 -6.79 2.42 27.46
C GLU A 152 -7.71 2.99 28.54
N TYR A 153 -8.74 3.73 28.15
CA TYR A 153 -9.79 4.23 29.06
C TYR A 153 -10.54 3.10 29.76
N ASN A 154 -10.72 1.97 29.09
CA ASN A 154 -11.47 0.82 29.60
C ASN A 154 -10.55 -0.29 30.15
N PHE A 155 -9.26 -0.06 30.27
CA PHE A 155 -8.36 -1.03 30.91
C PHE A 155 -8.65 -1.17 32.40
N THR A 156 -8.65 -2.42 32.88
CA THR A 156 -8.54 -2.67 34.31
C THR A 156 -7.09 -2.41 34.77
N SER A 157 -6.85 -2.36 36.08
CA SER A 157 -5.51 -2.15 36.66
C SER A 157 -4.45 -3.16 36.18
N GLU A 158 -4.88 -4.33 35.70
CA GLU A 158 -4.02 -5.42 35.27
C GLU A 158 -3.79 -5.43 33.75
N MET A 159 -4.60 -4.71 32.98
CA MET A 159 -4.49 -4.65 31.53
C MET A 159 -3.45 -3.60 31.09
N ASN A 160 -2.62 -4.00 30.15
CA ASN A 160 -1.69 -3.12 29.45
C ASN A 160 -1.40 -3.69 28.06
N TRP A 161 -0.68 -2.94 27.21
CA TRP A 161 -0.39 -3.39 25.86
C TRP A 161 0.59 -4.55 25.78
N ASP A 162 1.45 -4.75 26.77
CA ASP A 162 2.44 -5.83 26.79
C ASP A 162 1.77 -7.19 27.02
N ASN A 163 0.61 -7.21 27.69
CA ASN A 163 -0.14 -8.44 27.94
C ASN A 163 -1.36 -8.62 27.00
N TYR A 164 -1.43 -7.84 25.90
CA TYR A 164 -2.39 -8.05 24.82
C TYR A 164 -2.21 -9.43 24.17
N GLY A 165 -3.28 -10.19 24.04
CA GLY A 165 -3.28 -11.54 23.46
C GLY A 165 -2.89 -12.65 24.45
N SER A 166 -2.34 -12.31 25.64
CA SER A 166 -2.04 -13.27 26.73
C SER A 166 -2.97 -13.13 27.93
N TYR A 167 -3.30 -11.92 28.32
CA TYR A 167 -4.19 -11.63 29.45
C TYR A 167 -5.55 -11.08 28.99
N TRP A 168 -5.57 -10.15 28.02
CA TRP A 168 -6.78 -9.56 27.47
C TRP A 168 -6.80 -9.59 25.95
N SER A 169 -7.99 -9.43 25.39
CA SER A 169 -8.21 -9.36 23.95
C SER A 169 -9.32 -8.36 23.63
N ILE A 170 -9.37 -7.89 22.39
CA ILE A 170 -10.49 -7.09 21.89
C ILE A 170 -11.66 -8.02 21.62
N ASP A 171 -12.85 -7.71 22.12
CA ASP A 171 -14.08 -8.45 21.87
C ASP A 171 -15.22 -7.55 21.41
N HIS A 172 -16.25 -8.13 20.78
CA HIS A 172 -17.47 -7.42 20.42
C HIS A 172 -18.44 -7.44 21.62
N ILE A 173 -18.94 -6.28 22.00
CA ILE A 173 -19.92 -6.13 23.07
C ILE A 173 -21.21 -6.87 22.68
N ILE A 174 -21.79 -6.50 21.56
CA ILE A 174 -22.84 -7.25 20.89
C ILE A 174 -22.17 -8.30 20.02
N PRO A 175 -22.40 -9.61 20.26
CA PRO A 175 -21.77 -10.68 19.52
C PRO A 175 -22.04 -10.62 18.02
N VAL A 176 -21.04 -11.00 17.22
CA VAL A 176 -21.09 -11.00 15.75
C VAL A 176 -22.31 -11.76 15.21
N CYS A 177 -22.70 -12.87 15.85
CA CYS A 177 -23.86 -13.68 15.45
C CYS A 177 -25.23 -12.96 15.55
N LYS A 178 -25.28 -11.77 16.14
CA LYS A 178 -26.50 -10.95 16.25
C LYS A 178 -26.65 -9.97 15.07
N PHE A 179 -25.69 -9.92 14.16
CA PHE A 179 -25.71 -9.05 12.99
C PHE A 179 -25.86 -9.85 11.70
N ASP A 180 -26.66 -9.33 10.76
CA ASP A 180 -26.72 -9.86 9.41
C ASP A 180 -25.53 -9.32 8.58
N LEU A 181 -24.48 -10.13 8.50
CA LEU A 181 -23.26 -9.74 7.77
C LEU A 181 -23.41 -9.76 6.25
N THR A 182 -24.60 -10.01 5.70
CA THR A 182 -24.88 -9.81 4.27
C THR A 182 -25.25 -8.35 3.98
N VAL A 183 -25.71 -7.62 4.99
CA VAL A 183 -26.11 -6.21 4.92
C VAL A 183 -24.95 -5.31 5.33
N GLU A 184 -24.61 -4.32 4.48
CA GLU A 184 -23.44 -3.47 4.70
C GLU A 184 -23.55 -2.64 5.97
N ASP A 185 -24.72 -2.06 6.25
CA ASP A 185 -24.98 -1.29 7.48
C ASP A 185 -24.80 -2.13 8.76
N GLU A 186 -25.20 -3.39 8.71
CA GLU A 186 -25.02 -4.32 9.85
C GLU A 186 -23.54 -4.68 10.05
N LYS A 187 -22.75 -4.79 8.97
CA LYS A 187 -21.29 -4.93 9.07
C LYS A 187 -20.64 -3.72 9.71
N LEU A 188 -21.05 -2.50 9.30
CA LEU A 188 -20.53 -1.27 9.88
C LEU A 188 -20.85 -1.20 11.38
N LYS A 189 -22.06 -1.53 11.80
CA LYS A 189 -22.47 -1.58 13.20
C LYS A 189 -21.69 -2.63 13.99
N CYS A 190 -21.61 -3.85 13.47
CA CYS A 190 -20.87 -4.95 14.10
C CYS A 190 -19.44 -4.57 14.41
N CYS A 191 -18.75 -3.97 13.44
CA CYS A 191 -17.33 -3.68 13.50
C CYS A 191 -17.00 -2.29 14.06
N ASN A 192 -17.98 -1.47 14.37
CA ASN A 192 -17.78 -0.12 14.88
C ASN A 192 -16.95 -0.14 16.19
N TRP A 193 -16.10 0.88 16.37
CA TRP A 193 -15.26 1.03 17.54
C TRP A 193 -16.04 1.00 18.87
N SER A 194 -17.27 1.54 18.87
CA SER A 194 -18.15 1.57 20.04
C SER A 194 -18.68 0.18 20.43
N ASN A 195 -18.64 -0.79 19.49
CA ASN A 195 -18.96 -2.21 19.78
C ASN A 195 -17.71 -3.05 20.12
N LEU A 196 -16.54 -2.42 20.26
CA LEU A 196 -15.28 -3.09 20.57
C LEU A 196 -14.79 -2.71 21.97
N MET A 197 -14.39 -3.71 22.76
CA MET A 197 -14.02 -3.54 24.17
C MET A 197 -12.79 -4.39 24.50
N PRO A 198 -11.87 -3.93 25.35
CA PRO A 198 -10.88 -4.80 25.96
C PRO A 198 -11.55 -5.67 27.02
N VAL A 199 -11.38 -6.98 26.92
CA VAL A 199 -11.90 -7.95 27.91
C VAL A 199 -10.82 -8.98 28.26
N THR A 200 -10.86 -9.55 29.45
CA THR A 200 -9.93 -10.66 29.78
C THR A 200 -10.22 -11.88 28.90
N ILE A 201 -9.18 -12.62 28.54
CA ILE A 201 -9.34 -13.85 27.74
C ILE A 201 -10.25 -14.84 28.46
N LYS A 202 -10.16 -14.89 29.80
CA LYS A 202 -11.02 -15.73 30.63
C LYS A 202 -12.50 -15.36 30.45
N TYR A 203 -12.85 -14.07 30.53
CA TYR A 203 -14.22 -13.59 30.31
C TYR A 203 -14.68 -13.89 28.88
N ASN A 204 -13.89 -13.55 27.88
CA ASN A 204 -14.21 -13.80 26.47
C ASN A 204 -14.47 -15.28 26.16
N SER A 205 -13.71 -16.18 26.78
CA SER A 205 -13.91 -17.64 26.61
C SER A 205 -15.14 -18.18 27.33
N SER A 206 -15.61 -17.54 28.39
CA SER A 206 -16.78 -17.95 29.16
C SER A 206 -18.10 -17.31 28.68
N LYS A 207 -18.00 -16.23 27.87
CA LYS A 207 -19.15 -15.49 27.35
C LYS A 207 -19.94 -16.37 26.35
N LYS A 208 -21.15 -16.75 26.70
CA LYS A 208 -22.05 -17.57 25.86
C LYS A 208 -23.16 -16.77 25.22
N GLU A 209 -23.63 -15.71 25.90
CA GLU A 209 -24.79 -14.89 25.53
C GLU A 209 -24.50 -13.40 25.67
N ILE A 210 -25.47 -12.58 25.35
CA ILE A 210 -25.42 -11.14 25.58
C ILE A 210 -25.43 -10.88 27.09
N ASP A 211 -24.38 -10.23 27.56
CA ASP A 211 -24.26 -9.79 28.96
C ASP A 211 -24.77 -8.33 29.09
N MET A 212 -26.02 -8.19 29.52
CA MET A 212 -26.67 -6.86 29.65
C MET A 212 -26.00 -5.97 30.71
N GLU A 213 -25.41 -6.55 31.76
CA GLU A 213 -24.66 -5.78 32.73
C GLU A 213 -23.41 -5.19 32.14
N GLN A 214 -22.67 -6.00 31.37
CA GLN A 214 -21.48 -5.53 30.63
C GLN A 214 -21.85 -4.44 29.61
N ILE A 215 -22.95 -4.63 28.89
CA ILE A 215 -23.44 -3.64 27.92
C ILE A 215 -23.72 -2.30 28.60
N ASN A 216 -24.45 -2.28 29.71
CA ASN A 216 -24.77 -1.05 30.43
C ASN A 216 -23.49 -0.35 30.92
N LYS A 217 -22.52 -1.10 31.47
CA LYS A 217 -21.20 -0.56 31.87
C LYS A 217 -20.47 0.09 30.69
N VAL A 218 -20.57 -0.50 29.50
CA VAL A 218 -19.91 0.05 28.30
C VAL A 218 -20.63 1.31 27.81
N VAL A 219 -21.96 1.35 27.85
CA VAL A 219 -22.73 2.55 27.50
C VAL A 219 -22.33 3.72 28.41
N ASP A 220 -22.29 3.50 29.73
CA ASP A 220 -21.84 4.52 30.69
C ASP A 220 -20.38 4.95 30.43
N SER A 221 -19.50 4.00 30.09
CA SER A 221 -18.12 4.32 29.72
C SER A 221 -18.02 5.12 28.43
N LEU A 222 -18.87 4.84 27.42
CA LEU A 222 -18.90 5.57 26.16
C LEU A 222 -19.35 7.03 26.35
N GLU A 223 -20.36 7.27 27.19
CA GLU A 223 -20.83 8.62 27.50
C GLU A 223 -19.73 9.42 28.19
N LYS A 224 -19.13 8.87 29.24
CA LYS A 224 -18.03 9.51 29.99
C LYS A 224 -16.79 9.74 29.13
N PHE A 225 -16.42 8.76 28.29
CA PHE A 225 -15.26 8.90 27.39
C PHE A 225 -15.43 10.02 26.36
N LYS A 226 -16.66 10.26 25.89
CA LYS A 226 -16.96 11.39 25.00
C LYS A 226 -16.79 12.74 25.70
N GLU A 227 -17.20 12.84 26.94
CA GLU A 227 -17.14 14.08 27.71
C GLU A 227 -15.74 14.41 28.20
N GLU A 228 -14.98 13.41 28.64
CA GLU A 228 -13.76 13.58 29.43
C GLU A 228 -12.52 12.96 28.79
N GLY A 229 -12.66 11.91 27.97
CA GLY A 229 -11.62 10.93 27.74
C GLY A 229 -10.78 11.11 26.49
N SER A 230 -11.25 11.78 25.44
CA SER A 230 -10.52 11.80 24.18
C SER A 230 -9.79 13.11 23.92
N THR A 231 -8.47 13.04 23.76
CA THR A 231 -7.63 14.14 23.26
C THR A 231 -7.78 14.31 21.74
N THR A 232 -8.25 13.28 21.06
CA THR A 232 -8.43 13.23 19.60
C THR A 232 -9.90 13.52 19.25
N LYS A 233 -10.20 14.69 18.73
CA LYS A 233 -11.56 15.03 18.27
C LYS A 233 -11.92 14.22 17.02
N TRP A 234 -12.83 13.25 17.14
CA TRP A 234 -13.41 12.52 16.03
C TRP A 234 -14.91 12.88 15.89
N PHE A 235 -15.29 13.43 14.74
CA PHE A 235 -16.58 14.12 14.58
C PHE A 235 -17.74 13.31 14.00
N SER A 236 -17.59 12.03 13.65
CA SER A 236 -18.59 11.36 12.81
C SER A 236 -19.25 10.10 13.37
N CYS A 237 -19.03 9.73 14.62
CA CYS A 237 -19.68 8.52 15.16
C CYS A 237 -20.89 8.88 16.03
N GLU A 238 -22.09 8.87 15.44
CA GLU A 238 -23.29 8.62 16.21
C GLU A 238 -23.20 7.25 16.92
N PHE A 239 -23.72 7.18 18.13
CA PHE A 239 -23.78 5.98 18.95
C PHE A 239 -24.61 4.89 18.28
N ILE A 240 -23.99 3.96 17.61
CA ILE A 240 -24.64 2.78 17.07
C ILE A 240 -25.15 1.91 18.21
N LEU A 241 -24.36 1.81 19.30
CA LEU A 241 -24.69 0.94 20.43
C LEU A 241 -26.02 1.28 21.12
N ASN A 242 -26.32 2.56 21.36
CA ASN A 242 -27.56 2.97 22.03
C ASN A 242 -28.83 2.69 21.22
N LYS A 243 -28.76 2.88 19.89
CA LYS A 243 -29.92 2.58 19.02
C LYS A 243 -30.14 1.05 18.92
N GLU A 244 -29.09 0.26 18.79
CA GLU A 244 -29.19 -1.21 18.71
C GLU A 244 -29.67 -1.83 20.03
N LEU A 245 -29.24 -1.29 21.17
CA LEU A 245 -29.72 -1.73 22.49
C LEU A 245 -31.17 -1.43 22.71
N ALA A 246 -31.71 -0.28 22.27
CA ALA A 246 -33.11 0.00 22.31
C ALA A 246 -33.93 -1.03 21.54
N LEU A 247 -33.48 -1.35 20.30
CA LEU A 247 -34.12 -2.38 19.45
C LEU A 247 -34.02 -3.80 20.00
N MET A 248 -32.98 -4.13 20.79
CA MET A 248 -32.83 -5.45 21.41
C MET A 248 -33.68 -5.62 22.69
N LYS A 249 -34.02 -4.53 23.36
CA LYS A 249 -34.93 -4.55 24.53
C LYS A 249 -36.42 -4.71 24.14
N GLU A 250 -36.74 -4.44 22.86
CA GLU A 250 -38.11 -4.56 22.34
C GLU A 250 -38.39 -5.94 21.68
N LYS A 251 -37.39 -6.81 21.58
CA LYS A 251 -37.49 -8.20 21.10
C LYS A 251 -37.31 -9.19 22.24
#